data_2c7fbc4f0f7ed14f53baf6d3191d5d06
#
_entry.id   2c7fbc4f0f7ed14f53baf6d3191d5d06
#
_cell.length_a   1.000
_cell.length_b   1.000
_cell.length_c   1.000
_cell.angle_alpha   90.00
_cell.angle_beta   90.00
_cell.angle_gamma   90.00
#
_symmetry.space_group_name_H-M   'P 1'
#
loop_
_entity.id
_entity.type
_entity.pdbx_description
1 polymer ?
#
loop_
_entity_poly.entity_id
_entity_poly.type
_entity_poly.pdbx_seq_one_letter_code
_entity_poly.pdbx_strand_id
1 'polypeptide(L)'
;GQINLLGTLKKPINIINKTKNINWGIIAASEAKKTSTIRHTYFSNGGSKRVVVANGIEYTGMVNFFNTKINISDSFFINSYAEDALNVKKSDITLKNSHFSYSKSDALDLDWVDGIIENCFFNNISNDGIDLSGSEININNSKFENIQDKAISVGEQSKVNIDKIIIQNSNYGVVAKDLSIVRLTNSELNSNIIAIAAYRKKPLFGGGSISIMNTKFKNNQNQYSFDNYSKIYIDNKALIFNEKK
;
A
#
# COMPACT_ATOMS: atom_id res chain seq x y z
N GLY A 1 -18.62 -1.22 14.84
CA GLY A 1 -19.61 -0.20 14.35
C GLY A 1 -19.09 0.56 13.14
N GLN A 2 -19.96 1.33 12.47
CA GLN A 2 -19.65 2.15 11.31
C GLN A 2 -18.94 3.45 11.71
N ILE A 3 -17.99 3.91 10.89
CA ILE A 3 -17.35 5.22 11.01
C ILE A 3 -17.77 6.09 9.83
N ASN A 4 -18.34 7.27 10.12
CA ASN A 4 -18.67 8.28 9.12
C ASN A 4 -18.01 9.61 9.50
N LEU A 5 -17.02 10.01 8.73
CA LEU A 5 -16.32 11.29 8.85
C LEU A 5 -16.53 12.05 7.53
N LEU A 6 -17.56 12.90 7.52
CA LEU A 6 -18.05 13.55 6.30
C LEU A 6 -17.67 15.03 6.30
N GLY A 7 -16.37 15.31 6.20
CA GLY A 7 -15.86 16.66 6.00
C GLY A 7 -16.19 17.21 4.61
N THR A 8 -15.88 18.47 4.40
CA THR A 8 -15.95 19.13 3.09
C THR A 8 -14.67 19.92 2.85
N LEU A 9 -14.39 20.30 1.61
CA LEU A 9 -13.22 21.12 1.26
C LEU A 9 -13.15 22.41 2.10
N LYS A 10 -14.29 23.05 2.38
CA LYS A 10 -14.35 24.28 3.19
C LYS A 10 -14.36 24.02 4.69
N LYS A 11 -14.75 22.83 5.14
CA LYS A 11 -14.81 22.43 6.56
C LYS A 11 -14.29 20.99 6.69
N PRO A 12 -12.99 20.77 6.58
CA PRO A 12 -12.40 19.44 6.77
C PRO A 12 -12.53 19.00 8.24
N ILE A 13 -12.51 17.69 8.44
CA ILE A 13 -12.42 17.12 9.78
C ILE A 13 -10.94 16.94 10.11
N ASN A 14 -10.52 17.39 11.31
CA ASN A 14 -9.15 17.24 11.76
C ASN A 14 -9.11 16.32 12.99
N ILE A 15 -8.42 15.21 12.88
CA ILE A 15 -8.12 14.28 13.96
C ILE A 15 -6.62 14.35 14.22
N ILE A 16 -6.24 15.16 15.18
CA ILE A 16 -4.87 15.53 15.48
C ILE A 16 -4.58 15.37 16.97
N ASN A 17 -3.32 15.31 17.34
CA ASN A 17 -2.93 15.30 18.74
C ASN A 17 -3.25 16.64 19.43
N LYS A 18 -3.87 16.55 20.60
CA LYS A 18 -4.19 17.74 21.43
C LYS A 18 -2.92 18.34 22.07
N THR A 19 -2.02 17.50 22.48
CA THR A 19 -0.78 17.90 23.17
C THR A 19 0.42 17.57 22.29
N LYS A 20 1.32 18.51 22.12
CA LYS A 20 2.56 18.33 21.36
C LYS A 20 3.32 17.11 21.88
N ASN A 21 3.80 16.25 20.96
CA ASN A 21 4.54 15.02 21.26
C ASN A 21 3.76 13.89 21.97
N ILE A 22 2.43 13.99 22.10
CA ILE A 22 1.60 12.91 22.59
C ILE A 22 0.66 12.48 21.45
N ASN A 23 0.80 11.23 21.00
CA ASN A 23 -0.05 10.66 19.95
C ASN A 23 -1.45 10.33 20.50
N TRP A 24 -2.48 10.40 19.65
CA TRP A 24 -3.85 10.12 20.06
C TRP A 24 -4.26 8.65 19.95
N GLY A 25 -3.35 7.71 19.88
CA GLY A 25 -3.69 6.29 19.79
C GLY A 25 -4.25 5.88 18.41
N ILE A 26 -5.28 5.04 18.40
CA ILE A 26 -5.84 4.47 17.16
C ILE A 26 -7.35 4.75 17.01
N ILE A 27 -7.82 4.69 15.77
CA ILE A 27 -9.25 4.60 15.44
C ILE A 27 -9.47 3.23 14.80
N ALA A 28 -10.53 2.52 15.21
CA ALA A 28 -10.85 1.22 14.65
C ALA A 28 -12.37 1.04 14.44
N ALA A 29 -12.74 0.43 13.32
CA ALA A 29 -14.08 -0.10 13.07
C ALA A 29 -13.98 -1.58 12.74
N SER A 30 -14.84 -2.39 13.37
CA SER A 30 -14.93 -3.81 13.08
C SER A 30 -16.37 -4.26 12.95
N GLU A 31 -16.60 -5.28 12.12
CA GLU A 31 -17.89 -5.96 11.97
C GLU A 31 -19.06 -4.98 11.68
N ALA A 32 -18.80 -3.93 10.91
CA ALA A 32 -19.85 -2.96 10.58
C ALA A 32 -20.71 -3.48 9.43
N LYS A 33 -22.02 -3.57 9.65
CA LYS A 33 -22.99 -4.00 8.64
C LYS A 33 -23.17 -2.99 7.49
N LYS A 34 -22.81 -1.72 7.71
CA LYS A 34 -22.91 -0.66 6.71
C LYS A 34 -21.53 -0.15 6.35
N THR A 35 -21.38 0.31 5.12
CA THR A 35 -20.13 0.90 4.63
C THR A 35 -19.74 2.13 5.44
N SER A 36 -18.51 2.14 5.94
CA SER A 36 -17.91 3.32 6.55
C SER A 36 -17.49 4.32 5.46
N THR A 37 -17.59 5.61 5.75
CA THR A 37 -17.21 6.65 4.79
C THR A 37 -16.36 7.72 5.46
N ILE A 38 -15.22 7.99 4.85
CA ILE A 38 -14.29 9.07 5.26
C ILE A 38 -14.08 10.00 4.06
N ARG A 39 -14.30 11.28 4.28
CA ARG A 39 -14.10 12.30 3.25
C ARG A 39 -13.57 13.60 3.84
N HIS A 40 -12.63 14.25 3.14
CA HIS A 40 -11.99 15.50 3.56
C HIS A 40 -11.58 15.47 5.04
N THR A 41 -10.86 14.43 5.43
CA THR A 41 -10.43 14.21 6.81
C THR A 41 -8.91 14.16 6.89
N TYR A 42 -8.34 14.86 7.86
CA TYR A 42 -6.92 14.85 8.18
C TYR A 42 -6.69 14.03 9.44
N PHE A 43 -5.96 12.92 9.32
CA PHE A 43 -5.44 12.15 10.44
C PHE A 43 -3.97 12.48 10.58
N SER A 44 -3.55 13.00 11.73
CA SER A 44 -2.15 13.36 11.94
C SER A 44 -1.69 13.08 13.36
N ASN A 45 -0.46 12.54 13.48
CA ASN A 45 0.20 12.28 14.75
C ASN A 45 -0.55 11.28 15.64
N GLY A 46 -1.21 10.30 15.06
CA GLY A 46 -1.85 9.19 15.76
C GLY A 46 -1.04 7.90 15.65
N GLY A 47 -1.60 6.84 16.23
CA GLY A 47 -1.06 5.50 16.19
C GLY A 47 -0.44 5.05 17.51
N SER A 48 -0.33 3.75 17.67
CA SER A 48 0.29 3.09 18.80
C SER A 48 1.55 2.33 18.34
N LYS A 49 2.62 2.40 19.11
CA LYS A 49 3.83 1.59 18.86
C LYS A 49 3.61 0.10 19.14
N ARG A 50 2.56 -0.23 19.87
CA ARG A 50 2.19 -1.61 20.19
C ARG A 50 0.91 -1.96 19.46
N VAL A 51 0.81 -3.19 19.00
CA VAL A 51 -0.44 -3.75 18.49
C VAL A 51 -1.52 -3.61 19.56
N VAL A 52 -2.67 -3.10 19.16
CA VAL A 52 -3.84 -3.00 20.03
C VAL A 52 -4.73 -4.21 19.77
N VAL A 53 -4.99 -5.02 20.79
CA VAL A 53 -5.87 -6.19 20.67
C VAL A 53 -7.21 -5.89 21.35
N ALA A 54 -8.29 -6.01 20.59
CA ALA A 54 -9.64 -5.89 21.12
C ALA A 54 -10.57 -6.91 20.45
N ASN A 55 -11.35 -7.64 21.26
CA ASN A 55 -12.26 -8.70 20.79
C ASN A 55 -11.58 -9.74 19.89
N GLY A 56 -10.31 -10.11 20.19
CA GLY A 56 -9.54 -11.06 19.40
C GLY A 56 -9.05 -10.54 18.04
N ILE A 57 -9.18 -9.26 17.77
CA ILE A 57 -8.71 -8.60 16.55
C ILE A 57 -7.47 -7.76 16.88
N GLU A 58 -6.43 -7.92 16.07
CA GLU A 58 -5.21 -7.11 16.14
C GLU A 58 -5.34 -5.90 15.22
N TYR A 59 -5.13 -4.71 15.79
CA TYR A 59 -5.14 -3.44 15.11
C TYR A 59 -3.71 -2.87 15.09
N THR A 60 -3.12 -2.80 13.93
CA THR A 60 -1.73 -2.35 13.69
C THR A 60 -1.67 -0.91 13.18
N GLY A 61 -2.74 -0.40 12.63
CA GLY A 61 -2.80 0.90 11.99
C GLY A 61 -3.15 2.07 12.91
N MET A 62 -2.81 3.26 12.49
CA MET A 62 -3.36 4.49 13.05
C MET A 62 -4.89 4.54 12.85
N VAL A 63 -5.35 4.13 11.68
CA VAL A 63 -6.77 3.94 11.34
C VAL A 63 -6.97 2.51 10.87
N ASN A 64 -7.99 1.80 11.38
CA ASN A 64 -8.16 0.37 11.14
C ASN A 64 -9.59 0.01 10.75
N PHE A 65 -9.73 -0.90 9.80
CA PHE A 65 -11.00 -1.50 9.40
C PHE A 65 -10.87 -3.02 9.32
N PHE A 66 -11.70 -3.72 10.04
CA PHE A 66 -11.78 -5.18 10.01
C PHE A 66 -13.21 -5.63 9.66
N ASN A 67 -13.35 -6.46 8.63
CA ASN A 67 -14.65 -6.95 8.14
C ASN A 67 -15.68 -5.81 8.01
N THR A 68 -15.28 -4.71 7.36
CA THR A 68 -16.05 -3.48 7.27
C THR A 68 -15.73 -2.76 5.98
N LYS A 69 -16.66 -2.73 5.03
CA LYS A 69 -16.48 -1.98 3.77
C LYS A 69 -16.21 -0.51 4.03
N ILE A 70 -15.25 0.04 3.26
CA ILE A 70 -14.80 1.42 3.49
C ILE A 70 -14.64 2.20 2.18
N ASN A 71 -15.20 3.41 2.15
CA ASN A 71 -14.97 4.41 1.13
C ASN A 71 -14.19 5.59 1.73
N ILE A 72 -13.01 5.86 1.19
CA ILE A 72 -12.16 6.99 1.61
C ILE A 72 -11.92 7.88 0.41
N SER A 73 -12.15 9.18 0.55
CA SER A 73 -11.76 10.15 -0.47
C SER A 73 -11.22 11.45 0.12
N ASP A 74 -10.39 12.13 -0.66
CA ASP A 74 -9.92 13.49 -0.38
C ASP A 74 -9.36 13.64 1.04
N SER A 75 -8.65 12.61 1.54
CA SER A 75 -8.25 12.52 2.93
C SER A 75 -6.75 12.35 3.09
N PHE A 76 -6.21 12.69 4.26
CA PHE A 76 -4.79 12.75 4.55
C PHE A 76 -4.44 11.91 5.76
N PHE A 77 -3.41 11.06 5.61
CA PHE A 77 -2.85 10.22 6.66
C PHE A 77 -1.39 10.63 6.87
N ILE A 78 -1.13 11.41 7.89
CA ILE A 78 0.15 12.10 8.07
C ILE A 78 0.78 11.72 9.40
N ASN A 79 2.09 11.41 9.36
CA ASN A 79 2.87 11.26 10.57
C ASN A 79 2.34 10.14 11.48
N SER A 80 2.05 8.97 10.89
CA SER A 80 1.64 7.79 11.67
C SER A 80 2.80 7.27 12.53
N TYR A 81 2.49 6.95 13.79
CA TYR A 81 3.39 6.30 14.73
C TYR A 81 3.07 4.82 14.93
N ALA A 82 2.05 4.32 14.28
CA ALA A 82 1.69 2.92 14.24
C ALA A 82 2.54 2.15 13.21
N GLU A 83 2.35 0.83 13.15
CA GLU A 83 2.91 -0.02 12.11
C GLU A 83 2.38 0.40 10.73
N ASP A 84 1.08 0.74 10.64
CA ASP A 84 0.46 1.23 9.40
C ASP A 84 -0.21 2.61 9.62
N ALA A 85 -0.27 3.46 8.60
CA ALA A 85 -1.12 4.64 8.70
C ALA A 85 -2.60 4.26 8.50
N LEU A 86 -2.89 3.34 7.58
CA LEU A 86 -4.20 2.74 7.39
C LEU A 86 -4.04 1.23 7.23
N ASN A 87 -4.73 0.45 8.08
CA ASN A 87 -4.80 -1.00 7.98
C ASN A 87 -6.24 -1.45 7.68
N VAL A 88 -6.41 -2.29 6.67
CA VAL A 88 -7.72 -2.83 6.28
C VAL A 88 -7.60 -4.35 6.13
N LYS A 89 -8.47 -5.08 6.80
CA LYS A 89 -8.47 -6.56 6.79
C LYS A 89 -9.85 -7.13 6.49
N LYS A 90 -9.91 -8.14 5.61
CA LYS A 90 -11.13 -8.88 5.26
C LYS A 90 -12.29 -7.96 4.83
N SER A 91 -12.03 -7.05 3.91
CA SER A 91 -12.95 -5.97 3.56
C SER A 91 -12.87 -5.60 2.09
N ASP A 92 -13.78 -4.73 1.66
CA ASP A 92 -13.66 -4.03 0.38
C ASP A 92 -13.28 -2.56 0.62
N ILE A 93 -12.39 -2.02 -0.20
CA ILE A 93 -11.95 -0.64 -0.12
C ILE A 93 -12.15 0.12 -1.45
N THR A 94 -12.64 1.36 -1.33
CA THR A 94 -12.48 2.37 -2.37
C THR A 94 -11.69 3.54 -1.78
N LEU A 95 -10.45 3.75 -2.26
CA LEU A 95 -9.56 4.82 -1.79
C LEU A 95 -9.22 5.74 -2.95
N LYS A 96 -9.62 7.01 -2.86
CA LYS A 96 -9.43 7.99 -3.93
C LYS A 96 -8.88 9.31 -3.43
N ASN A 97 -8.11 10.01 -4.28
CA ASN A 97 -7.64 11.39 -4.07
C ASN A 97 -7.04 11.60 -2.67
N SER A 98 -6.34 10.61 -2.13
CA SER A 98 -5.88 10.64 -0.75
C SER A 98 -4.35 10.63 -0.66
N HIS A 99 -3.84 11.16 0.43
CA HIS A 99 -2.41 11.39 0.62
C HIS A 99 -1.90 10.73 1.90
N PHE A 100 -0.81 9.98 1.77
CA PHE A 100 -0.10 9.34 2.85
C PHE A 100 1.31 9.90 2.94
N SER A 101 1.73 10.37 4.10
CA SER A 101 3.07 10.91 4.26
C SER A 101 3.64 10.75 5.66
N TYR A 102 4.97 10.61 5.71
CA TYR A 102 5.74 10.52 6.95
C TYR A 102 5.29 9.38 7.87
N SER A 103 4.85 8.24 7.32
CA SER A 103 4.60 7.04 8.13
C SER A 103 5.92 6.48 8.65
N LYS A 104 5.94 6.05 9.91
CA LYS A 104 7.14 5.44 10.53
C LYS A 104 7.38 4.00 10.12
N SER A 105 6.39 3.34 9.55
CA SER A 105 6.47 2.07 8.89
C SER A 105 5.58 2.15 7.64
N ASP A 106 4.61 1.26 7.42
CA ASP A 106 3.82 1.21 6.20
C ASP A 106 2.79 2.35 6.10
N ALA A 107 2.49 2.78 4.89
CA ALA A 107 1.42 3.74 4.70
C ALA A 107 0.06 3.05 4.63
N LEU A 108 -0.05 1.96 3.88
CA LEU A 108 -1.28 1.21 3.68
C LEU A 108 -1.01 -0.29 3.70
N ASP A 109 -1.66 -1.00 4.61
CA ASP A 109 -1.62 -2.46 4.70
C ASP A 109 -3.00 -3.07 4.43
N LEU A 110 -3.08 -4.01 3.49
CA LEU A 110 -4.31 -4.62 2.98
C LEU A 110 -4.21 -6.16 3.02
N ASP A 111 -4.91 -6.76 3.99
CA ASP A 111 -4.98 -8.21 4.16
C ASP A 111 -6.36 -8.76 3.76
N TRP A 112 -6.43 -9.60 2.72
CA TRP A 112 -7.67 -10.17 2.18
C TRP A 112 -8.70 -9.08 1.82
N VAL A 113 -8.26 -8.13 1.01
CA VAL A 113 -9.04 -6.95 0.62
C VAL A 113 -9.22 -6.92 -0.89
N ASP A 114 -10.45 -6.63 -1.34
CA ASP A 114 -10.73 -6.32 -2.73
C ASP A 114 -10.99 -4.82 -2.89
N GLY A 115 -10.55 -4.22 -4.01
CA GLY A 115 -10.86 -2.82 -4.20
C GLY A 115 -10.06 -2.02 -5.20
N ILE A 116 -10.18 -0.70 -5.04
CA ILE A 116 -9.59 0.28 -5.96
C ILE A 116 -8.85 1.35 -5.16
N ILE A 117 -7.63 1.66 -5.60
CA ILE A 117 -6.82 2.79 -5.15
C ILE A 117 -6.59 3.69 -6.37
N GLU A 118 -7.05 4.92 -6.31
CA GLU A 118 -7.01 5.83 -7.45
C GLU A 118 -6.61 7.25 -7.05
N ASN A 119 -5.74 7.88 -7.82
CA ASN A 119 -5.32 9.27 -7.63
C ASN A 119 -4.69 9.51 -6.24
N CYS A 120 -3.95 8.56 -5.70
CA CYS A 120 -3.35 8.65 -4.38
C CYS A 120 -1.87 9.04 -4.46
N PHE A 121 -1.38 9.68 -3.41
CA PHE A 121 0.02 10.05 -3.29
C PHE A 121 0.62 9.51 -1.99
N PHE A 122 1.71 8.76 -2.11
CA PHE A 122 2.48 8.18 -1.02
C PHE A 122 3.86 8.79 -1.01
N ASN A 123 4.25 9.42 0.09
CA ASN A 123 5.47 10.22 0.14
C ASN A 123 6.18 10.12 1.49
N ASN A 124 7.50 9.93 1.47
CA ASN A 124 8.34 9.84 2.67
C ASN A 124 7.84 8.76 3.65
N ILE A 125 7.73 7.54 3.18
CA ILE A 125 7.31 6.38 3.96
C ILE A 125 8.54 5.57 4.35
N SER A 126 8.63 5.20 5.63
CA SER A 126 9.83 4.56 6.18
C SER A 126 9.90 3.05 5.95
N ASN A 127 8.82 2.41 5.49
CA ASN A 127 8.79 1.01 5.06
C ASN A 127 8.03 0.91 3.73
N ASP A 128 6.93 0.16 3.62
CA ASP A 128 6.21 -0.04 2.37
C ASP A 128 5.16 1.07 2.11
N GLY A 129 5.04 1.51 0.87
CA GLY A 129 3.96 2.42 0.46
C GLY A 129 2.60 1.74 0.53
N ILE A 130 2.50 0.56 -0.07
CA ILE A 130 1.35 -0.34 0.04
C ILE A 130 1.88 -1.75 0.23
N ASP A 131 1.48 -2.47 1.29
CA ASP A 131 1.68 -3.91 1.44
C ASP A 131 0.35 -4.66 1.26
N LEU A 132 0.38 -5.77 0.52
CA LEU A 132 -0.80 -6.54 0.13
C LEU A 132 -0.57 -8.02 0.42
N SER A 133 -1.52 -8.63 1.13
CA SER A 133 -1.54 -10.06 1.39
C SER A 133 -2.91 -10.64 1.08
N GLY A 134 -2.99 -11.63 0.17
CA GLY A 134 -4.23 -12.32 -0.20
C GLY A 134 -5.31 -11.43 -0.83
N SER A 135 -4.92 -10.33 -1.46
CA SER A 135 -5.82 -9.23 -1.86
C SER A 135 -5.94 -9.10 -3.38
N GLU A 136 -7.08 -8.56 -3.88
CA GLU A 136 -7.28 -8.27 -5.29
C GLU A 136 -7.54 -6.77 -5.50
N ILE A 137 -6.52 -6.02 -5.96
CA ILE A 137 -6.53 -4.55 -5.98
C ILE A 137 -6.22 -4.01 -7.37
N ASN A 138 -6.94 -2.95 -7.76
CA ASN A 138 -6.61 -2.11 -8.90
C ASN A 138 -6.00 -0.78 -8.40
N ILE A 139 -4.78 -0.45 -8.82
CA ILE A 139 -4.07 0.78 -8.46
C ILE A 139 -3.89 1.64 -9.70
N ASN A 140 -4.51 2.82 -9.73
CA ASN A 140 -4.53 3.67 -10.91
C ASN A 140 -4.09 5.11 -10.59
N ASN A 141 -3.44 5.78 -11.55
CA ASN A 141 -3.12 7.22 -11.52
C ASN A 141 -2.46 7.68 -10.19
N SER A 142 -1.65 6.85 -9.57
CA SER A 142 -1.10 7.13 -8.25
C SER A 142 0.41 7.37 -8.30
N LYS A 143 0.95 8.10 -7.31
CA LYS A 143 2.36 8.44 -7.23
C LYS A 143 2.97 7.96 -5.92
N PHE A 144 4.19 7.43 -6.02
CA PHE A 144 5.01 6.98 -4.89
C PHE A 144 6.36 7.66 -4.95
N GLU A 145 6.78 8.26 -3.85
CA GLU A 145 8.01 9.05 -3.80
C GLU A 145 8.73 8.89 -2.45
N ASN A 146 10.02 8.64 -2.49
CA ASN A 146 10.85 8.49 -1.29
C ASN A 146 10.32 7.39 -0.35
N ILE A 147 10.10 6.19 -0.86
CA ILE A 147 9.69 5.02 -0.08
C ILE A 147 10.95 4.23 0.30
N GLN A 148 11.16 4.03 1.61
CA GLN A 148 12.43 3.47 2.09
C GLN A 148 12.53 1.95 1.96
N ASP A 149 11.43 1.24 1.70
CA ASP A 149 11.48 -0.16 1.28
C ASP A 149 10.74 -0.32 -0.05
N LYS A 150 9.56 -0.86 -0.13
CA LYS A 150 8.85 -1.14 -1.37
C LYS A 150 7.74 -0.12 -1.62
N ALA A 151 7.73 0.53 -2.78
CA ALA A 151 6.60 1.39 -3.10
C ALA A 151 5.29 0.60 -3.17
N ILE A 152 5.32 -0.59 -3.79
CA ILE A 152 4.20 -1.53 -3.81
C ILE A 152 4.74 -2.94 -3.58
N SER A 153 4.32 -3.57 -2.50
CA SER A 153 4.66 -4.91 -2.05
C SER A 153 3.44 -5.83 -2.22
N VAL A 154 3.54 -6.84 -3.08
CA VAL A 154 2.43 -7.74 -3.41
C VAL A 154 2.81 -9.17 -3.02
N GLY A 155 2.12 -9.72 -2.02
CA GLY A 155 2.42 -11.03 -1.45
C GLY A 155 1.21 -11.94 -1.30
N GLU A 156 1.48 -13.15 -0.88
CA GLU A 156 0.52 -14.18 -0.48
C GLU A 156 -0.66 -14.34 -1.45
N GLN A 157 -0.36 -14.70 -2.71
CA GLN A 157 -1.36 -14.97 -3.76
C GLN A 157 -2.22 -13.75 -4.17
N SER A 158 -1.82 -12.54 -3.80
CA SER A 158 -2.51 -11.33 -4.23
C SER A 158 -2.48 -11.16 -5.75
N LYS A 159 -3.51 -10.52 -6.30
CA LYS A 159 -3.62 -10.15 -7.71
C LYS A 159 -3.76 -8.63 -7.83
N VAL A 160 -2.84 -7.99 -8.51
CA VAL A 160 -2.82 -6.53 -8.59
C VAL A 160 -2.67 -6.06 -10.02
N ASN A 161 -3.60 -5.22 -10.46
CA ASN A 161 -3.47 -4.47 -11.70
C ASN A 161 -3.04 -3.05 -11.39
N ILE A 162 -1.96 -2.61 -12.01
CA ILE A 162 -1.36 -1.30 -11.79
C ILE A 162 -1.30 -0.56 -13.14
N ASP A 163 -1.93 0.61 -13.20
CA ASP A 163 -1.96 1.42 -14.41
C ASP A 163 -1.66 2.90 -14.12
N LYS A 164 -0.86 3.52 -14.98
CA LYS A 164 -0.53 4.96 -14.93
C LYS A 164 0.00 5.42 -13.58
N ILE A 165 0.95 4.70 -13.01
CA ILE A 165 1.63 5.13 -11.78
C ILE A 165 3.02 5.72 -12.08
N ILE A 166 3.50 6.52 -11.13
CA ILE A 166 4.87 7.01 -11.08
C ILE A 166 5.49 6.57 -9.77
N ILE A 167 6.62 5.87 -9.83
CA ILE A 167 7.40 5.50 -8.65
C ILE A 167 8.79 6.12 -8.78
N GLN A 168 9.21 6.89 -7.78
CA GLN A 168 10.52 7.51 -7.81
C GLN A 168 11.22 7.52 -6.44
N ASN A 169 12.55 7.42 -6.47
CA ASN A 169 13.41 7.49 -5.29
C ASN A 169 13.04 6.48 -4.20
N SER A 170 12.76 5.24 -4.56
CA SER A 170 12.39 4.16 -3.64
C SER A 170 13.46 3.06 -3.66
N ASN A 171 13.58 2.27 -2.57
CA ASN A 171 14.49 1.12 -2.61
C ASN A 171 13.99 0.10 -3.62
N TYR A 172 12.72 -0.29 -3.53
CA TYR A 172 12.06 -1.12 -4.53
C TYR A 172 10.84 -0.40 -5.12
N GLY A 173 10.67 -0.47 -6.43
CA GLY A 173 9.46 0.01 -7.07
C GLY A 173 8.28 -0.94 -6.84
N VAL A 174 8.12 -1.97 -7.66
CA VAL A 174 7.05 -2.97 -7.52
C VAL A 174 7.66 -4.33 -7.23
N VAL A 175 7.16 -4.99 -6.21
CA VAL A 175 7.61 -6.32 -5.77
C VAL A 175 6.45 -7.32 -5.80
N ALA A 176 6.64 -8.48 -6.46
CA ALA A 176 5.72 -9.61 -6.40
C ALA A 176 6.36 -10.76 -5.63
N LYS A 177 5.68 -11.27 -4.61
CA LYS A 177 6.14 -12.35 -3.74
C LYS A 177 5.09 -13.49 -3.68
N ASP A 178 5.54 -14.69 -3.34
CA ASP A 178 4.68 -15.72 -2.76
C ASP A 178 3.40 -16.02 -3.57
N LEU A 179 3.55 -16.43 -4.84
CA LEU A 179 2.50 -16.74 -5.81
C LEU A 179 1.62 -15.54 -6.19
N SER A 180 2.01 -14.31 -5.85
CA SER A 180 1.27 -13.14 -6.30
C SER A 180 1.45 -12.87 -7.80
N ILE A 181 0.46 -12.19 -8.38
CA ILE A 181 0.42 -11.84 -9.79
C ILE A 181 0.22 -10.34 -9.94
N VAL A 182 1.15 -9.69 -10.64
CA VAL A 182 1.09 -8.26 -10.91
C VAL A 182 1.04 -8.00 -12.41
N ARG A 183 0.15 -7.12 -12.83
CA ARG A 183 0.14 -6.52 -14.16
C ARG A 183 0.45 -5.03 -14.03
N LEU A 184 1.55 -4.57 -14.59
CA LEU A 184 2.00 -3.18 -14.58
C LEU A 184 1.93 -2.60 -15.98
N THR A 185 1.15 -1.53 -16.17
CA THR A 185 0.95 -0.92 -17.47
C THR A 185 1.09 0.60 -17.44
N ASN A 186 1.50 1.20 -18.56
CA ASN A 186 1.50 2.65 -18.81
C ASN A 186 2.17 3.50 -17.71
N SER A 187 3.24 2.99 -17.10
CA SER A 187 3.81 3.53 -15.86
C SER A 187 5.24 4.05 -16.05
N GLU A 188 5.76 4.74 -15.06
CA GLU A 188 7.15 5.19 -15.02
C GLU A 188 7.80 4.87 -13.66
N LEU A 189 8.95 4.20 -13.70
CA LEU A 189 9.78 3.92 -12.53
C LEU A 189 11.14 4.61 -12.71
N ASN A 190 11.45 5.55 -11.80
CA ASN A 190 12.60 6.44 -11.95
C ASN A 190 13.44 6.51 -10.67
N SER A 191 14.75 6.42 -10.81
CA SER A 191 15.71 6.62 -9.70
C SER A 191 15.48 5.70 -8.49
N ASN A 192 15.02 4.47 -8.71
CA ASN A 192 14.88 3.47 -7.67
C ASN A 192 16.17 2.62 -7.58
N ILE A 193 16.43 1.99 -6.43
CA ILE A 193 17.53 1.02 -6.32
C ILE A 193 17.19 -0.21 -7.17
N ILE A 194 16.00 -0.78 -7.01
CA ILE A 194 15.49 -1.86 -7.85
C ILE A 194 14.10 -1.47 -8.33
N ALA A 195 13.91 -1.33 -9.63
CA ALA A 195 12.61 -0.92 -10.15
C ALA A 195 11.55 -2.01 -10.00
N ILE A 196 11.87 -3.25 -10.34
CA ILE A 196 10.97 -4.42 -10.31
C ILE A 196 11.67 -5.58 -9.62
N ALA A 197 11.00 -6.22 -8.67
CA ALA A 197 11.50 -7.46 -8.10
C ALA A 197 10.41 -8.55 -8.02
N ALA A 198 10.82 -9.82 -8.20
CA ALA A 198 9.93 -10.96 -8.02
C ALA A 198 10.71 -12.09 -7.31
N TYR A 199 10.20 -12.57 -6.18
CA TYR A 199 10.88 -13.64 -5.43
C TYR A 199 9.93 -14.44 -4.54
N ARG A 200 10.40 -15.61 -4.11
CA ARG A 200 9.76 -16.41 -3.07
C ARG A 200 10.27 -15.97 -1.71
N LYS A 201 9.43 -15.33 -0.91
CA LYS A 201 9.75 -14.93 0.47
C LYS A 201 9.49 -16.07 1.47
N LYS A 202 8.35 -16.73 1.34
CA LYS A 202 7.91 -17.79 2.24
C LYS A 202 8.07 -19.16 1.57
N PRO A 203 8.77 -20.14 2.18
CA PRO A 203 9.00 -21.46 1.55
C PRO A 203 7.73 -22.24 1.22
N LEU A 204 6.61 -21.92 1.87
CA LEU A 204 5.31 -22.56 1.63
C LEU A 204 4.72 -22.18 0.24
N PHE A 205 5.12 -21.05 -0.33
CA PHE A 205 4.64 -20.56 -1.61
C PHE A 205 5.68 -20.77 -2.72
N GLY A 206 5.26 -20.56 -3.96
CA GLY A 206 6.16 -20.35 -5.09
C GLY A 206 6.63 -18.89 -5.20
N GLY A 207 7.28 -18.55 -6.29
CA GLY A 207 7.70 -17.17 -6.57
C GLY A 207 6.55 -16.28 -7.05
N GLY A 208 6.83 -14.97 -7.17
CA GLY A 208 5.91 -14.01 -7.73
C GLY A 208 5.95 -13.94 -9.26
N SER A 209 4.95 -13.34 -9.89
CA SER A 209 4.90 -13.10 -11.33
C SER A 209 4.52 -11.65 -11.64
N ILE A 210 5.29 -11.00 -12.52
CA ILE A 210 5.02 -9.63 -12.96
C ILE A 210 4.99 -9.57 -14.49
N SER A 211 3.91 -9.03 -15.04
CA SER A 211 3.80 -8.72 -16.46
C SER A 211 3.82 -7.20 -16.66
N ILE A 212 4.73 -6.71 -17.51
CA ILE A 212 5.00 -5.29 -17.72
C ILE A 212 4.71 -4.96 -19.18
N MET A 213 3.92 -3.89 -19.41
CA MET A 213 3.62 -3.38 -20.74
C MET A 213 3.69 -1.85 -20.75
N ASN A 214 4.19 -1.27 -21.82
CA ASN A 214 4.25 0.18 -22.03
C ASN A 214 4.73 0.98 -20.80
N THR A 215 5.80 0.51 -20.15
CA THR A 215 6.33 1.07 -18.89
C THR A 215 7.75 1.59 -19.11
N LYS A 216 8.04 2.80 -18.61
CA LYS A 216 9.35 3.46 -18.74
C LYS A 216 10.19 3.25 -17.50
N PHE A 217 11.45 2.89 -17.71
CA PHE A 217 12.47 2.77 -16.66
C PHE A 217 13.54 3.83 -16.87
N LYS A 218 13.78 4.69 -15.89
CA LYS A 218 14.76 5.77 -15.96
C LYS A 218 15.65 5.76 -14.72
N ASN A 219 16.94 5.89 -14.91
CA ASN A 219 17.92 6.12 -13.85
C ASN A 219 17.86 5.14 -12.65
N ASN A 220 17.22 3.97 -12.79
CA ASN A 220 17.21 2.96 -11.73
C ASN A 220 18.60 2.28 -11.68
N GLN A 221 19.10 1.96 -10.49
CA GLN A 221 20.37 1.24 -10.36
C GLN A 221 20.26 -0.18 -10.96
N ASN A 222 19.13 -0.87 -10.68
CA ASN A 222 18.80 -2.15 -11.29
C ASN A 222 17.34 -2.08 -11.80
N GLN A 223 17.13 -2.49 -13.05
CA GLN A 223 15.77 -2.53 -13.58
C GLN A 223 14.99 -3.73 -13.05
N TYR A 224 15.65 -4.89 -12.91
CA TYR A 224 15.00 -6.15 -12.55
C TYR A 224 15.84 -6.93 -11.56
N SER A 225 15.17 -7.58 -10.60
CA SER A 225 15.74 -8.57 -9.69
C SER A 225 14.71 -9.68 -9.47
N PHE A 226 15.06 -10.94 -9.72
CA PHE A 226 14.16 -12.06 -9.47
C PHE A 226 14.93 -13.36 -9.23
N ASP A 227 14.29 -14.30 -8.54
CA ASP A 227 14.83 -15.63 -8.27
C ASP A 227 14.36 -16.67 -9.32
N ASN A 228 14.85 -17.89 -9.21
CA ASN A 228 14.51 -18.99 -10.11
C ASN A 228 13.07 -19.54 -9.93
N TYR A 229 12.35 -19.11 -8.91
CA TYR A 229 10.94 -19.50 -8.68
C TYR A 229 9.96 -18.50 -9.26
N SER A 230 10.44 -17.34 -9.71
CA SER A 230 9.62 -16.20 -10.11
C SER A 230 9.72 -15.90 -11.59
N LYS A 231 8.78 -15.10 -12.10
CA LYS A 231 8.69 -14.79 -13.53
C LYS A 231 8.49 -13.30 -13.74
N ILE A 232 9.25 -12.71 -14.66
CA ILE A 232 9.03 -11.35 -15.15
C ILE A 232 8.83 -11.42 -16.67
N TYR A 233 7.77 -10.78 -17.16
CA TYR A 233 7.46 -10.66 -18.58
C TYR A 233 7.48 -9.18 -18.97
N ILE A 234 8.12 -8.86 -20.09
CA ILE A 234 8.14 -7.53 -20.69
C ILE A 234 7.58 -7.68 -22.11
N ASP A 235 6.52 -6.94 -22.41
CA ASP A 235 5.81 -7.00 -23.70
C ASP A 235 5.57 -8.47 -24.13
N ASN A 236 5.06 -9.27 -23.21
CA ASN A 236 4.77 -10.70 -23.34
C ASN A 236 5.99 -11.62 -23.55
N LYS A 237 7.23 -11.11 -23.41
CA LYS A 237 8.46 -11.91 -23.46
C LYS A 237 8.98 -12.16 -22.06
N ALA A 238 9.19 -13.43 -21.72
CA ALA A 238 9.77 -13.80 -20.43
C ALA A 238 11.25 -13.37 -20.34
N LEU A 239 11.64 -12.79 -19.22
CA LEU A 239 13.06 -12.64 -18.89
C LEU A 239 13.64 -13.99 -18.45
N ILE A 240 14.87 -14.24 -18.85
CA ILE A 240 15.61 -15.45 -18.47
C ILE A 240 16.33 -15.16 -17.17
N PHE A 241 16.11 -16.00 -16.16
CA PHE A 241 16.89 -15.96 -14.94
C PHE A 241 18.33 -16.45 -15.23
N ASN A 242 19.29 -15.57 -14.96
CA ASN A 242 20.72 -15.93 -15.05
C ASN A 242 21.29 -15.94 -13.65
N GLU A 243 21.65 -17.12 -13.13
CA GLU A 243 22.48 -17.18 -11.93
C GLU A 243 23.80 -16.44 -12.22
N LYS A 244 24.02 -15.32 -11.54
CA LYS A 244 25.37 -14.75 -11.53
C LYS A 244 26.27 -15.76 -10.81
N LYS A 245 27.19 -16.38 -11.58
CA LYS A 245 28.29 -17.20 -11.04
C LYS A 245 29.19 -16.40 -10.13
#